data_f2ff7ba7713c1431649ade3476c6766f
#
_entry.id   f2ff7ba7713c1431649ade3476c6766f
#
_cell.length_a   1.000
_cell.length_b   1.000
_cell.length_c   1.000
_cell.angle_alpha   90.00
_cell.angle_beta   90.00
_cell.angle_gamma   90.00
#
_symmetry.space_group_name_H-M   'P 1'
#
loop_
_entity.id
_entity.type
_entity.pdbx_description
1 polymer ?
#
loop_
_entity_poly.entity_id
_entity_poly.type
_entity_poly.pdbx_seq_one_letter_code
_entity_poly.pdbx_strand_id
1 'polypeptide(L)'
;MVENGSLKVPAINVNDSVTKSKFDNLYGCRESLVDGIKRATDVMMSGKVAIVAGFGDVGKGSAASLRQSGARVMVTETDPICALQAAMEGYEVVLMEEAISKADIVVTATGNKDIVTADHMRDMKDRAILCNIGHFDNEIQVDAL
;
A
#
# COMPACT_ATOMS: atom_id res chain seq x y z
N MET A 1 -20.40 -20.44 -7.92
CA MET A 1 -21.64 -19.89 -8.50
C MET A 1 -21.89 -20.42 -9.92
N VAL A 2 -20.91 -20.46 -10.78
CA VAL A 2 -21.04 -21.08 -12.13
C VAL A 2 -21.34 -22.56 -12.01
N GLU A 3 -20.54 -23.30 -11.25
CA GLU A 3 -20.65 -24.77 -11.07
C GLU A 3 -21.99 -25.23 -10.53
N ASN A 4 -22.62 -24.47 -9.65
CA ASN A 4 -23.92 -24.82 -9.04
C ASN A 4 -25.11 -24.13 -9.71
N GLY A 5 -24.91 -23.47 -10.86
CA GLY A 5 -25.97 -22.82 -11.66
C GLY A 5 -26.63 -21.62 -10.97
N SER A 6 -26.06 -21.08 -9.89
CA SER A 6 -26.64 -19.93 -9.18
C SER A 6 -26.33 -18.58 -9.88
N LEU A 7 -25.36 -18.53 -10.77
CA LEU A 7 -25.08 -17.36 -11.58
C LEU A 7 -26.05 -17.26 -12.76
N LYS A 8 -26.94 -16.28 -12.74
CA LYS A 8 -28.03 -16.12 -13.72
C LYS A 8 -27.70 -15.16 -14.88
N VAL A 9 -26.56 -14.47 -14.80
CA VAL A 9 -26.14 -13.46 -15.78
C VAL A 9 -24.67 -13.66 -16.13
N PRO A 10 -24.21 -13.23 -17.32
CA PRO A 10 -22.78 -13.18 -17.62
C PRO A 10 -22.04 -12.29 -16.62
N ALA A 11 -20.90 -12.77 -16.12
CA ALA A 11 -20.01 -12.01 -15.25
C ALA A 11 -18.62 -11.91 -15.90
N ILE A 12 -18.16 -10.68 -16.12
CA ILE A 12 -16.89 -10.39 -16.76
C ILE A 12 -16.00 -9.66 -15.77
N ASN A 13 -14.84 -10.27 -15.44
CA ASN A 13 -13.84 -9.62 -14.61
C ASN A 13 -13.03 -8.63 -15.45
N VAL A 14 -13.37 -7.36 -15.33
CA VAL A 14 -12.68 -6.26 -16.04
C VAL A 14 -11.37 -5.87 -15.31
N ASN A 15 -11.33 -6.01 -13.98
CA ASN A 15 -10.15 -5.63 -13.20
C ASN A 15 -8.89 -6.38 -13.64
N ASP A 16 -9.01 -7.68 -13.95
CA ASP A 16 -7.88 -8.53 -14.35
C ASP A 16 -7.60 -8.50 -15.85
N SER A 17 -8.25 -7.61 -16.59
CA SER A 17 -7.89 -7.39 -17.99
C SER A 17 -6.48 -6.78 -18.08
N VAL A 18 -5.74 -7.15 -19.13
CA VAL A 18 -4.34 -6.73 -19.33
C VAL A 18 -4.19 -5.21 -19.30
N THR A 19 -5.17 -4.49 -19.83
CA THR A 19 -5.15 -3.04 -19.95
C THR A 19 -5.75 -2.29 -18.76
N LYS A 20 -6.17 -2.97 -17.68
CA LYS A 20 -6.70 -2.33 -16.47
C LYS A 20 -5.71 -2.42 -15.32
N SER A 21 -5.55 -3.58 -14.68
CA SER A 21 -4.78 -3.68 -13.42
C SER A 21 -3.29 -3.41 -13.59
N LYS A 22 -2.71 -3.78 -14.73
CA LYS A 22 -1.30 -3.52 -15.02
C LYS A 22 -0.99 -2.06 -15.35
N PHE A 23 -2.00 -1.24 -15.61
CA PHE A 23 -1.85 0.18 -15.91
C PHE A 23 -2.41 1.05 -14.77
N ASP A 24 -3.71 0.96 -14.49
CA ASP A 24 -4.35 1.82 -13.51
C ASP A 24 -3.82 1.58 -12.09
N ASN A 25 -3.73 0.32 -11.66
CA ASN A 25 -3.24 0.01 -10.31
C ASN A 25 -1.76 0.41 -10.12
N LEU A 26 -0.95 0.34 -11.16
CA LEU A 26 0.46 0.71 -11.10
C LEU A 26 0.65 2.22 -11.32
N TYR A 27 0.22 2.74 -12.45
CA TYR A 27 0.50 4.12 -12.86
C TYR A 27 -0.46 5.12 -12.22
N GLY A 28 -1.74 4.77 -12.09
CA GLY A 28 -2.73 5.62 -11.44
C GLY A 28 -2.43 5.82 -9.96
N CYS A 29 -2.10 4.74 -9.24
CA CYS A 29 -1.72 4.84 -7.83
C CYS A 29 -0.37 5.52 -7.63
N ARG A 30 0.56 5.42 -8.59
CA ARG A 30 1.82 6.19 -8.57
C ARG A 30 1.57 7.69 -8.56
N GLU A 31 0.58 8.15 -9.31
CA GLU A 31 0.23 9.57 -9.37
C GLU A 31 -0.64 9.98 -8.18
N SER A 32 -1.70 9.24 -7.90
CA SER A 32 -2.73 9.64 -6.94
C SER A 32 -2.30 9.58 -5.48
N LEU A 33 -1.39 8.66 -5.09
CA LEU A 33 -0.98 8.52 -3.68
C LEU A 33 -0.35 9.80 -3.13
N VAL A 34 0.72 10.26 -3.75
CA VAL A 34 1.46 11.43 -3.25
C VAL A 34 0.62 12.70 -3.40
N ASP A 35 -0.17 12.82 -4.47
CA ASP A 35 -1.12 13.93 -4.62
C ASP A 35 -2.14 13.93 -3.48
N GLY A 36 -2.73 12.79 -3.15
CA GLY A 36 -3.68 12.67 -2.05
C GLY A 36 -3.08 13.02 -0.69
N ILE A 37 -1.90 12.51 -0.37
CA ILE A 37 -1.22 12.84 0.89
C ILE A 37 -0.93 14.34 0.98
N LYS A 38 -0.40 14.94 -0.09
CA LYS A 38 -0.09 16.38 -0.12
C LYS A 38 -1.33 17.25 0.04
N ARG A 39 -2.43 16.90 -0.63
CA ARG A 39 -3.70 17.64 -0.49
C ARG A 39 -4.29 17.53 0.91
N ALA A 40 -4.14 16.39 1.56
CA ALA A 40 -4.70 16.15 2.89
C ALA A 40 -3.88 16.77 4.02
N THR A 41 -2.57 16.90 3.87
CA THR A 41 -1.66 17.15 4.99
C THR A 41 -0.70 18.30 4.81
N ASP A 42 -0.49 18.78 3.60
CA ASP A 42 0.55 19.78 3.27
C ASP A 42 1.99 19.38 3.67
N VAL A 43 2.24 18.09 3.87
CA VAL A 43 3.52 17.56 4.35
C VAL A 43 4.50 17.37 3.20
N MET A 44 5.75 17.78 3.42
CA MET A 44 6.86 17.51 2.51
C MET A 44 7.25 16.03 2.60
N MET A 45 7.31 15.33 1.44
CA MET A 45 7.68 13.91 1.36
C MET A 45 9.19 13.69 1.51
N SER A 46 9.98 14.64 1.01
CA SER A 46 11.44 14.52 0.98
C SER A 46 12.03 14.31 2.38
N GLY A 47 12.90 13.31 2.50
CA GLY A 47 13.55 12.96 3.76
C GLY A 47 12.71 12.14 4.74
N LYS A 48 11.41 11.98 4.50
CA LYS A 48 10.54 11.15 5.32
C LYS A 48 10.87 9.67 5.17
N VAL A 49 10.64 8.91 6.24
CA VAL A 49 10.64 7.44 6.21
C VAL A 49 9.23 6.97 5.92
N ALA A 50 9.05 6.23 4.85
CA ALA A 50 7.75 5.71 4.44
C ALA A 50 7.76 4.18 4.42
N ILE A 51 6.71 3.55 4.94
CA ILE A 51 6.44 2.13 4.78
C ILE A 51 5.31 1.98 3.76
N VAL A 52 5.51 1.09 2.79
CA VAL A 52 4.45 0.62 1.90
C VAL A 52 4.18 -0.85 2.23
N ALA A 53 3.00 -1.13 2.73
CA ALA A 53 2.55 -2.49 3.02
C ALA A 53 1.90 -3.09 1.78
N GLY A 54 2.56 -4.09 1.20
CA GLY A 54 2.22 -4.73 -0.05
C GLY A 54 3.08 -4.23 -1.23
N PHE A 55 3.53 -5.16 -2.09
CA PHE A 55 4.33 -4.86 -3.28
C PHE A 55 3.74 -5.50 -4.55
N GLY A 56 2.40 -5.56 -4.62
CA GLY A 56 1.64 -5.81 -5.84
C GLY A 56 1.68 -4.57 -6.76
N ASP A 57 0.82 -4.52 -7.78
CA ASP A 57 0.82 -3.40 -8.74
C ASP A 57 0.59 -2.04 -8.05
N VAL A 58 -0.34 -1.96 -7.09
CA VAL A 58 -0.59 -0.75 -6.29
C VAL A 58 0.63 -0.37 -5.44
N GLY A 59 1.19 -1.33 -4.71
CA GLY A 59 2.35 -1.10 -3.85
C GLY A 59 3.60 -0.66 -4.63
N LYS A 60 3.86 -1.26 -5.80
CA LYS A 60 4.95 -0.87 -6.70
C LYS A 60 4.82 0.58 -7.16
N GLY A 61 3.63 0.97 -7.59
CA GLY A 61 3.36 2.36 -7.99
C GLY A 61 3.56 3.32 -6.82
N SER A 62 3.02 2.97 -5.66
CA SER A 62 3.09 3.76 -4.43
C SER A 62 4.52 3.95 -3.94
N ALA A 63 5.30 2.86 -3.86
CA ALA A 63 6.70 2.90 -3.44
C ALA A 63 7.55 3.75 -4.40
N ALA A 64 7.36 3.60 -5.71
CA ALA A 64 8.05 4.40 -6.72
C ALA A 64 7.74 5.89 -6.59
N SER A 65 6.49 6.26 -6.38
CA SER A 65 6.04 7.65 -6.21
C SER A 65 6.65 8.31 -4.98
N LEU A 66 6.61 7.62 -3.84
CA LEU A 66 7.23 8.12 -2.60
C LEU A 66 8.74 8.29 -2.74
N ARG A 67 9.43 7.31 -3.34
CA ARG A 67 10.87 7.40 -3.60
C ARG A 67 11.23 8.55 -4.54
N GLN A 68 10.46 8.73 -5.62
CA GLN A 68 10.66 9.86 -6.55
C GLN A 68 10.44 11.21 -5.88
N SER A 69 9.58 11.27 -4.86
CA SER A 69 9.36 12.47 -4.05
C SER A 69 10.41 12.67 -2.96
N GLY A 70 11.46 11.83 -2.91
CA GLY A 70 12.58 11.95 -1.99
C GLY A 70 12.39 11.29 -0.63
N ALA A 71 11.36 10.45 -0.47
CA ALA A 71 11.19 9.64 0.74
C ALA A 71 12.13 8.42 0.73
N ARG A 72 12.52 7.99 1.93
CA ARG A 72 13.21 6.70 2.15
C ARG A 72 12.14 5.63 2.34
N VAL A 73 12.01 4.74 1.38
CA VAL A 73 10.89 3.78 1.33
C VAL A 73 11.35 2.41 1.79
N MET A 74 10.62 1.85 2.76
CA MET A 74 10.66 0.44 3.17
C MET A 74 9.39 -0.25 2.69
N VAL A 75 9.45 -1.54 2.47
CA VAL A 75 8.34 -2.36 1.98
C VAL A 75 8.11 -3.52 2.95
N THR A 76 6.86 -3.80 3.27
CA THR A 76 6.47 -5.05 3.93
C THR A 76 5.71 -5.92 2.95
N GLU A 77 6.06 -7.20 2.84
CA GLU A 77 5.44 -8.11 1.88
C GLU A 77 5.52 -9.55 2.37
N THR A 78 4.44 -10.30 2.21
CA THR A 78 4.36 -11.71 2.59
C THR A 78 4.64 -12.66 1.43
N ASP A 79 4.37 -12.23 0.19
CA ASP A 79 4.71 -13.01 -1.00
C ASP A 79 6.22 -12.91 -1.25
N PRO A 80 6.95 -14.05 -1.24
CA PRO A 80 8.40 -14.03 -1.38
C PRO A 80 8.87 -13.55 -2.76
N ILE A 81 8.05 -13.69 -3.81
CA ILE A 81 8.38 -13.21 -5.16
C ILE A 81 8.27 -11.69 -5.20
N CYS A 82 7.17 -11.13 -4.67
CA CYS A 82 6.99 -9.69 -4.57
C CYS A 82 8.04 -9.04 -3.64
N ALA A 83 8.37 -9.70 -2.52
CA ALA A 83 9.43 -9.25 -1.63
C ALA A 83 10.81 -9.23 -2.32
N LEU A 84 11.14 -10.28 -3.09
CA LEU A 84 12.36 -10.32 -3.88
C LEU A 84 12.39 -9.22 -4.95
N GLN A 85 11.26 -8.96 -5.62
CA GLN A 85 11.17 -7.85 -6.58
C GLN A 85 11.43 -6.50 -5.90
N ALA A 86 10.86 -6.27 -4.71
CA ALA A 86 11.13 -5.05 -3.94
C ALA A 86 12.62 -4.89 -3.61
N ALA A 87 13.26 -5.96 -3.16
CA ALA A 87 14.70 -5.96 -2.87
C ALA A 87 15.55 -5.69 -4.13
N MET A 88 15.19 -6.29 -5.27
CA MET A 88 15.87 -6.06 -6.55
C MET A 88 15.71 -4.63 -7.07
N GLU A 89 14.59 -3.98 -6.75
CA GLU A 89 14.36 -2.56 -7.04
C GLU A 89 15.05 -1.61 -6.04
N GLY A 90 15.75 -2.15 -5.04
CA GLY A 90 16.54 -1.38 -4.08
C GLY A 90 15.72 -0.84 -2.90
N TYR A 91 14.58 -1.45 -2.59
CA TYR A 91 13.86 -1.18 -1.35
C TYR A 91 14.34 -2.08 -0.23
N GLU A 92 14.34 -1.56 0.98
CA GLU A 92 14.52 -2.36 2.20
C GLU A 92 13.21 -3.11 2.48
N VAL A 93 13.28 -4.44 2.52
CA VAL A 93 12.13 -5.29 2.87
C VAL A 93 12.21 -5.62 4.36
N VAL A 94 11.16 -5.29 5.10
CA VAL A 94 11.14 -5.31 6.57
C VAL A 94 9.86 -5.95 7.10
N LEU A 95 9.87 -6.32 8.38
CA LEU A 95 8.65 -6.64 9.12
C LEU A 95 8.00 -5.34 9.64
N MET A 96 6.67 -5.31 9.68
CA MET A 96 5.93 -4.13 10.14
C MET A 96 6.32 -3.75 11.56
N GLU A 97 6.41 -4.72 12.45
CA GLU A 97 6.73 -4.55 13.86
C GLU A 97 8.11 -3.93 14.10
N GLU A 98 9.07 -4.19 13.20
CA GLU A 98 10.43 -3.66 13.33
C GLU A 98 10.59 -2.23 12.77
N ALA A 99 9.68 -1.86 11.86
CA ALA A 99 9.81 -0.63 11.09
C ALA A 99 8.82 0.47 11.51
N ILE A 100 7.67 0.09 12.06
CA ILE A 100 6.54 1.01 12.30
C ILE A 100 6.93 2.21 13.17
N SER A 101 7.75 2.00 14.19
CA SER A 101 8.23 3.06 15.09
C SER A 101 9.18 4.06 14.42
N LYS A 102 9.72 3.74 13.26
CA LYS A 102 10.63 4.60 12.50
C LYS A 102 9.91 5.41 11.41
N ALA A 103 8.68 5.00 11.06
CA ALA A 103 7.95 5.55 9.94
C ALA A 103 7.34 6.92 10.25
N ASP A 104 7.44 7.83 9.29
CA ASP A 104 6.70 9.09 9.26
C ASP A 104 5.41 8.96 8.45
N ILE A 105 5.40 8.02 7.48
CA ILE A 105 4.27 7.74 6.59
C ILE A 105 4.10 6.23 6.48
N VAL A 106 2.89 5.73 6.65
CA VAL A 106 2.55 4.32 6.45
C VAL A 106 1.40 4.24 5.44
N VAL A 107 1.60 3.46 4.39
CA VAL A 107 0.62 3.27 3.31
C VAL A 107 0.28 1.80 3.21
N THR A 108 -1.00 1.45 3.33
CA THR A 108 -1.48 0.08 3.09
C THR A 108 -1.98 -0.07 1.65
N ALA A 109 -1.55 -1.14 0.98
CA ALA A 109 -1.79 -1.40 -0.43
C ALA A 109 -1.93 -2.90 -0.74
N THR A 110 -2.44 -3.68 0.22
CA THR A 110 -2.46 -5.14 0.15
C THR A 110 -3.76 -5.71 -0.42
N GLY A 111 -4.88 -4.98 -0.29
CA GLY A 111 -6.22 -5.51 -0.58
C GLY A 111 -6.65 -6.60 0.41
N ASN A 112 -6.05 -6.68 1.59
CA ASN A 112 -6.37 -7.63 2.65
C ASN A 112 -6.93 -6.87 3.86
N LYS A 113 -6.98 -7.49 5.03
CA LYS A 113 -7.50 -6.87 6.26
C LYS A 113 -6.47 -6.90 7.37
N ASP A 114 -6.64 -6.01 8.36
CA ASP A 114 -5.85 -5.99 9.61
C ASP A 114 -4.33 -5.90 9.36
N ILE A 115 -3.90 -5.15 8.36
CA ILE A 115 -2.48 -4.97 8.03
C ILE A 115 -1.81 -4.04 9.03
N VAL A 116 -2.48 -2.95 9.40
CA VAL A 116 -2.07 -2.09 10.50
C VAL A 116 -3.04 -2.24 11.64
N THR A 117 -2.56 -2.86 12.72
CA THR A 117 -3.35 -3.16 13.92
C THR A 117 -3.27 -2.01 14.93
N ALA A 118 -4.11 -2.08 15.98
CA ALA A 118 -4.05 -1.15 17.11
C ALA A 118 -2.67 -1.13 17.78
N ASP A 119 -2.01 -2.28 17.89
CA ASP A 119 -0.67 -2.35 18.48
C ASP A 119 0.36 -1.64 17.60
N HIS A 120 0.30 -1.83 16.29
CA HIS A 120 1.14 -1.06 15.35
C HIS A 120 0.91 0.45 15.51
N MET A 121 -0.34 0.90 15.62
CA MET A 121 -0.66 2.32 15.77
C MET A 121 -0.13 2.91 17.08
N ARG A 122 -0.10 2.15 18.17
CA ARG A 122 0.50 2.61 19.46
C ARG A 122 2.01 2.83 19.35
N ASP A 123 2.68 2.05 18.49
CA ASP A 123 4.12 2.13 18.30
C ASP A 123 4.53 3.18 17.24
N MET A 124 3.58 3.78 16.53
CA MET A 124 3.85 4.84 15.55
C MET A 124 4.41 6.10 16.20
N LYS A 125 5.17 6.85 15.43
CA LYS A 125 5.61 8.20 15.84
C LYS A 125 4.41 9.12 16.05
N ASP A 126 4.57 10.07 16.96
CA ASP A 126 3.68 11.22 17.03
C ASP A 126 3.60 11.92 15.66
N ARG A 127 2.39 12.25 15.22
CA ARG A 127 2.09 12.86 13.93
C ARG A 127 2.49 12.03 12.70
N ALA A 128 2.66 10.72 12.83
CA ALA A 128 2.81 9.86 11.67
C ALA A 128 1.53 9.88 10.83
N ILE A 129 1.70 9.82 9.52
CA ILE A 129 0.59 9.75 8.56
C ILE A 129 0.31 8.30 8.25
N LEU A 130 -0.92 7.86 8.52
CA LEU A 130 -1.40 6.54 8.17
C LEU A 130 -2.48 6.67 7.10
N CYS A 131 -2.29 6.02 5.96
CA CYS A 131 -3.24 6.07 4.85
C CYS A 131 -3.37 4.74 4.13
N ASN A 132 -4.53 4.52 3.53
CA ASN A 132 -4.83 3.36 2.72
C ASN A 132 -5.03 3.78 1.25
N ILE A 133 -4.40 3.07 0.34
CA ILE A 133 -4.65 3.15 -1.10
C ILE A 133 -5.12 1.80 -1.67
N GLY A 134 -5.16 0.77 -0.83
CA GLY A 134 -5.75 -0.52 -1.18
C GLY A 134 -7.26 -0.43 -1.41
N HIS A 135 -7.85 -1.55 -1.82
CA HIS A 135 -9.27 -1.59 -2.21
C HIS A 135 -10.21 -1.46 -1.00
N PHE A 136 -9.84 -2.01 0.16
CA PHE A 136 -10.70 -2.06 1.34
C PHE A 136 -10.18 -1.16 2.46
N ASP A 137 -11.08 -0.48 3.15
CA ASP A 137 -10.80 0.38 4.31
C ASP A 137 -10.38 -0.42 5.56
N ASN A 138 -10.74 -1.70 5.63
CA ASN A 138 -10.42 -2.60 6.73
C ASN A 138 -8.95 -3.08 6.78
N GLU A 139 -8.09 -2.57 5.92
CA GLU A 139 -6.63 -2.79 6.02
C GLU A 139 -6.06 -2.16 7.30
N ILE A 140 -6.72 -1.12 7.81
CA ILE A 140 -6.33 -0.40 9.03
C ILE A 140 -7.45 -0.59 10.07
N GLN A 141 -7.10 -1.00 11.28
CA GLN A 141 -8.03 -1.17 12.39
C GLN A 141 -8.46 0.20 12.97
N VAL A 142 -9.14 1.02 12.18
CA VAL A 142 -9.54 2.38 12.56
C VAL A 142 -10.48 2.39 13.78
N ASP A 143 -11.36 1.39 13.89
CA ASP A 143 -12.29 1.28 15.02
C ASP A 143 -11.59 1.04 16.37
N ALA A 144 -10.30 0.70 16.34
CA ALA A 144 -9.49 0.44 17.53
C ALA A 144 -8.67 1.67 17.98
N LEU A 145 -8.77 2.80 17.25
CA LEU A 145 -8.22 4.10 17.60
C LEU A 145 -9.15 4.78 18.61
#